data_d96ebf75862ddff3503b0186f85063d2
#
_entry.id   d96ebf75862ddff3503b0186f85063d2
#
_cell.length_a   1.000
_cell.length_b   1.000
_cell.length_c   1.000
_cell.angle_alpha   90.00
_cell.angle_beta   90.00
_cell.angle_gamma   90.00
#
_symmetry.space_group_name_H-M   'P 1'
#
loop_
_entity.id
_entity.type
_entity.pdbx_description
1 polymer ?
#
loop_
_entity_poly.entity_id
_entity_poly.type
_entity_poly.pdbx_seq_one_letter_code
_entity_poly.pdbx_strand_id
1 'polypeptide(L)'
;MAYKYLLPLLGLLLVIAGTLERGWAWLAVWLGCDLLALAYAHARGVHRIFGKRPDGTLPLWAWLVFLPVLGYTLIVWHLHRIFSRKPPWSVITEQLVVGRRLLASELDGEFDNYVDLTAELTEPSAIRRLPAYRSFPILNDAAPSPEALGIAIQSLKPGRTFVHCGRGYHRSALFALAMLLTSGVAHSVEDGLRMLTAARPGMRLKRAQYKCIQGYADLGSSDRGSR
;
A
#
# COMPACT_ATOMS: atom_id res chain seq x y z
N MET A 1 -12.78 -2.56 10.55
CA MET A 1 -13.42 -1.70 11.57
C MET A 1 -12.52 -1.44 12.78
N ALA A 2 -11.66 -2.38 13.18
CA ALA A 2 -10.81 -2.23 14.37
C ALA A 2 -9.90 -1.00 14.34
N TYR A 3 -9.23 -0.70 13.23
CA TYR A 3 -8.32 0.44 13.13
C TYR A 3 -8.98 1.79 13.43
N LYS A 4 -10.22 2.00 13.00
CA LYS A 4 -10.95 3.26 13.20
C LYS A 4 -11.14 3.62 14.68
N TYR A 5 -11.27 2.60 15.54
CA TYR A 5 -11.51 2.79 16.98
C TYR A 5 -10.28 2.43 17.81
N LEU A 6 -9.52 1.41 17.39
CA LEU A 6 -8.37 0.91 18.13
C LEU A 6 -7.21 1.91 18.15
N LEU A 7 -6.88 2.51 17.01
CA LEU A 7 -5.76 3.47 16.94
C LEU A 7 -6.01 4.71 17.81
N PRO A 8 -7.17 5.40 17.74
CA PRO A 8 -7.38 6.56 18.58
C PRO A 8 -7.49 6.20 20.07
N LEU A 9 -8.10 5.06 20.41
CA LEU A 9 -8.17 4.61 21.80
C LEU A 9 -6.78 4.33 22.37
N LEU A 10 -5.98 3.53 21.69
CA LEU A 10 -4.62 3.19 22.11
C LEU A 10 -3.74 4.44 22.15
N GLY A 11 -3.85 5.31 21.14
CA GLY A 11 -3.11 6.56 21.11
C GLY A 11 -3.43 7.47 22.29
N LEU A 12 -4.70 7.62 22.62
CA LEU A 12 -5.15 8.41 23.79
C LEU A 12 -4.64 7.80 25.11
N LEU A 13 -4.76 6.48 25.27
CA LEU A 13 -4.29 5.80 26.48
C LEU A 13 -2.77 5.98 26.67
N LEU A 14 -1.99 5.89 25.59
CA LEU A 14 -0.53 6.10 25.66
C LEU A 14 -0.17 7.55 25.98
N VAL A 15 -0.88 8.52 25.44
CA VAL A 15 -0.66 9.94 25.79
C VAL A 15 -0.99 10.18 27.26
N ILE A 16 -2.12 9.69 27.77
CA ILE A 16 -2.51 9.85 29.18
C ILE A 16 -1.47 9.17 30.09
N ALA A 17 -1.15 7.90 29.84
CA ALA A 17 -0.19 7.17 30.63
C ALA A 17 1.19 7.84 30.64
N GLY A 18 1.66 8.28 29.47
CA GLY A 18 2.96 8.92 29.34
C GLY A 18 3.04 10.32 29.97
N THR A 19 1.90 11.02 30.13
CA THR A 19 1.88 12.32 30.83
C THR A 19 1.77 12.21 32.34
N LEU A 20 1.25 11.09 32.84
CA LEU A 20 1.16 10.83 34.29
C LEU A 20 2.49 10.35 34.88
N GLU A 21 3.32 9.72 34.08
CA GLU A 21 4.63 9.18 34.48
C GLU A 21 5.77 10.17 34.11
N ARG A 22 6.94 9.96 34.72
CA ARG A 22 8.14 10.78 34.42
C ARG A 22 9.23 9.95 33.71
N GLY A 23 10.25 10.63 33.21
CA GLY A 23 11.40 9.98 32.59
C GLY A 23 11.09 9.44 31.18
N TRP A 24 11.31 8.16 30.94
CA TRP A 24 11.16 7.53 29.63
C TRP A 24 9.71 7.43 29.13
N ALA A 25 8.72 7.77 29.96
CA ALA A 25 7.31 7.71 29.61
C ALA A 25 6.93 8.68 28.46
N TRP A 26 7.75 9.70 28.18
CA TRP A 26 7.55 10.58 27.02
C TRP A 26 7.58 9.83 25.67
N LEU A 27 8.24 8.65 25.60
CA LEU A 27 8.19 7.77 24.43
C LEU A 27 6.77 7.24 24.17
N ALA A 28 6.00 6.98 25.25
CA ALA A 28 4.60 6.59 25.13
C ALA A 28 3.75 7.76 24.59
N VAL A 29 4.01 8.99 25.02
CA VAL A 29 3.36 10.20 24.46
C VAL A 29 3.65 10.31 22.98
N TRP A 30 4.91 10.16 22.57
CA TRP A 30 5.32 10.23 21.17
C TRP A 30 4.58 9.19 20.33
N LEU A 31 4.65 7.91 20.71
CA LEU A 31 3.92 6.85 20.01
C LEU A 31 2.41 7.08 20.01
N GLY A 32 1.86 7.59 21.11
CA GLY A 32 0.44 7.93 21.22
C GLY A 32 0.03 9.01 20.20
N CYS A 33 0.81 10.07 20.07
CA CYS A 33 0.59 11.11 19.06
C CYS A 33 0.67 10.56 17.63
N ASP A 34 1.63 9.68 17.34
CA ASP A 34 1.74 9.01 16.05
C ASP A 34 0.47 8.20 15.71
N LEU A 35 -0.05 7.43 16.69
CA LEU A 35 -1.26 6.64 16.50
C LEU A 35 -2.50 7.53 16.29
N LEU A 36 -2.60 8.65 16.99
CA LEU A 36 -3.67 9.64 16.78
C LEU A 36 -3.59 10.28 15.39
N ALA A 37 -2.39 10.67 14.94
CA ALA A 37 -2.17 11.19 13.60
C ALA A 37 -2.54 10.17 12.51
N LEU A 38 -2.17 8.89 12.70
CA LEU A 38 -2.57 7.81 11.80
C LEU A 38 -4.08 7.57 11.82
N ALA A 39 -4.72 7.61 12.98
CA ALA A 39 -6.18 7.52 13.09
C ALA A 39 -6.88 8.63 12.29
N TYR A 40 -6.40 9.87 12.44
CA TYR A 40 -6.88 11.01 11.64
C TYR A 40 -6.67 10.80 10.14
N ALA A 41 -5.48 10.37 9.74
CA ALA A 41 -5.16 10.11 8.34
C ALA A 41 -6.07 9.04 7.71
N HIS A 42 -6.35 7.95 8.45
CA HIS A 42 -7.30 6.93 8.01
C HIS A 42 -8.75 7.46 7.92
N ALA A 43 -9.16 8.28 8.87
CA ALA A 43 -10.52 8.86 8.88
C ALA A 43 -10.75 9.83 7.70
N ARG A 44 -9.69 10.56 7.31
CA ARG A 44 -9.74 11.58 6.26
C ARG A 44 -9.21 11.11 4.90
N GLY A 45 -8.73 9.88 4.78
CA GLY A 45 -8.14 9.36 3.55
C GLY A 45 -6.81 10.06 3.16
N VAL A 46 -6.05 10.55 4.13
CA VAL A 46 -4.76 11.24 3.88
C VAL A 46 -3.66 10.19 3.68
N HIS A 47 -3.51 9.69 2.46
CA HIS A 47 -2.54 8.63 2.14
C HIS A 47 -1.08 9.09 2.18
N ARG A 48 -0.83 10.38 2.11
CA ARG A 48 0.53 10.97 2.11
C ARG A 48 0.94 11.57 3.45
N ILE A 49 0.40 11.07 4.58
CA ILE A 49 0.72 11.59 5.92
C ILE A 49 2.22 11.58 6.22
N PHE A 50 2.96 10.60 5.71
CA PHE A 50 4.42 10.52 5.85
C PHE A 50 5.18 11.40 4.84
N GLY A 51 4.48 12.17 4.01
CA GLY A 51 5.12 13.03 3.00
C GLY A 51 5.92 12.28 1.94
N LYS A 52 5.58 11.03 1.62
CA LYS A 52 6.30 10.25 0.62
C LYS A 52 6.33 10.97 -0.71
N ARG A 53 7.53 11.15 -1.25
CA ARG A 53 7.80 11.87 -2.49
C ARG A 53 7.56 11.00 -3.72
N PRO A 54 7.38 11.59 -4.91
CA PRO A 54 7.24 10.82 -6.16
C PRO A 54 8.46 9.92 -6.46
N ASP A 55 9.64 10.30 -5.98
CA ASP A 55 10.87 9.51 -6.09
C ASP A 55 10.96 8.35 -5.09
N GLY A 56 9.91 8.10 -4.29
CA GLY A 56 9.84 7.01 -3.32
C GLY A 56 10.59 7.26 -2.01
N THR A 57 11.12 8.46 -1.79
CA THR A 57 11.77 8.83 -0.52
C THR A 57 10.77 9.34 0.52
N LEU A 58 11.09 9.14 1.78
CA LEU A 58 10.45 9.82 2.90
C LEU A 58 11.34 11.00 3.32
N PRO A 59 10.77 12.20 3.56
CA PRO A 59 11.52 13.35 4.04
C PRO A 59 12.03 13.11 5.46
N LEU A 60 13.12 13.80 5.84
CA LEU A 60 13.73 13.63 7.16
C LEU A 60 12.74 13.93 8.30
N TRP A 61 11.89 14.94 8.14
CA TRP A 61 10.89 15.28 9.15
C TRP A 61 9.95 14.11 9.46
N ALA A 62 9.59 13.29 8.45
CA ALA A 62 8.74 12.12 8.65
C ALA A 62 9.42 11.07 9.53
N TRP A 63 10.73 10.87 9.36
CA TRP A 63 11.50 9.99 10.23
C TRP A 63 11.62 10.55 11.65
N LEU A 64 11.78 11.87 11.80
CA LEU A 64 11.85 12.49 13.13
C LEU A 64 10.51 12.45 13.86
N VAL A 65 9.41 12.71 13.16
CA VAL A 65 8.06 12.73 13.77
C VAL A 65 7.54 11.33 13.99
N PHE A 66 7.60 10.44 12.98
CA PHE A 66 6.98 9.12 12.99
C PHE A 66 7.97 7.98 13.23
N LEU A 67 9.13 8.24 13.85
CA LEU A 67 10.15 7.23 14.09
C LEU A 67 9.61 5.96 14.78
N PRO A 68 8.77 6.03 15.83
CA PRO A 68 8.23 4.84 16.47
C PRO A 68 7.44 3.95 15.50
N VAL A 69 6.58 4.55 14.68
CA VAL A 69 5.74 3.82 13.73
C VAL A 69 6.52 3.35 12.50
N LEU A 70 7.35 4.21 11.93
CA LEU A 70 8.17 3.86 10.76
C LEU A 70 9.23 2.81 11.12
N GLY A 71 9.87 2.95 12.28
CA GLY A 71 10.84 1.98 12.80
C GLY A 71 10.19 0.61 13.04
N TYR A 72 9.04 0.59 13.72
CA TYR A 72 8.25 -0.63 13.90
C TYR A 72 7.89 -1.28 12.55
N THR A 73 7.39 -0.49 11.61
CA THR A 73 6.99 -0.99 10.29
C THR A 73 8.18 -1.60 9.53
N LEU A 74 9.34 -0.95 9.60
CA LEU A 74 10.57 -1.43 8.97
C LEU A 74 11.05 -2.74 9.60
N ILE A 75 11.06 -2.82 10.93
CA ILE A 75 11.43 -4.04 11.67
C ILE A 75 10.49 -5.19 11.31
N VAL A 76 9.17 -4.97 11.40
CA VAL A 76 8.17 -5.99 11.05
C VAL A 76 8.29 -6.43 9.61
N TRP A 77 8.58 -5.51 8.67
CA TRP A 77 8.79 -5.86 7.28
C TRP A 77 10.04 -6.76 7.11
N HIS A 78 11.17 -6.42 7.75
CA HIS A 78 12.40 -7.23 7.70
C HIS A 78 12.19 -8.62 8.31
N LEU A 79 11.56 -8.69 9.48
CA LEU A 79 11.25 -9.97 10.13
C LEU A 79 10.34 -10.83 9.23
N HIS A 80 9.27 -10.24 8.70
CA HIS A 80 8.39 -10.95 7.78
C HIS A 80 9.14 -11.45 6.54
N ARG A 81 10.07 -10.66 5.99
CA ARG A 81 10.88 -11.06 4.84
C ARG A 81 11.79 -12.25 5.16
N ILE A 82 12.44 -12.23 6.33
CA ILE A 82 13.37 -13.29 6.75
C ILE A 82 12.62 -14.60 7.02
N PHE A 83 11.50 -14.53 7.71
CA PHE A 83 10.76 -15.72 8.12
C PHE A 83 9.73 -16.21 7.08
N SER A 84 9.43 -15.42 6.07
CA SER A 84 8.47 -15.82 5.03
C SER A 84 9.11 -16.81 4.05
N ARG A 85 8.52 -18.00 3.94
CA ARG A 85 8.87 -19.00 2.92
C ARG A 85 8.20 -18.75 1.57
N LYS A 86 7.38 -17.69 1.45
CA LYS A 86 6.65 -17.39 0.23
C LYS A 86 7.54 -16.63 -0.76
N PRO A 87 7.36 -16.86 -2.09
CA PRO A 87 8.13 -16.14 -3.08
C PRO A 87 7.93 -14.63 -2.95
N PRO A 88 8.95 -13.81 -3.26
CA PRO A 88 8.88 -12.36 -3.16
C PRO A 88 7.82 -11.77 -4.10
N TRP A 89 7.56 -12.41 -5.22
CA TRP A 89 6.57 -12.02 -6.23
C TRP A 89 5.94 -13.24 -6.91
N SER A 90 4.86 -13.01 -7.62
CA SER A 90 4.14 -14.01 -8.43
C SER A 90 3.70 -13.37 -9.75
N VAL A 91 3.82 -14.09 -10.83
CA VAL A 91 3.27 -13.70 -12.13
C VAL A 91 1.77 -13.97 -12.11
N ILE A 92 0.99 -12.96 -12.45
CA ILE A 92 -0.48 -13.08 -12.56
C ILE A 92 -0.86 -13.28 -14.03
N THR A 93 -0.30 -12.45 -14.90
CA THR A 93 -0.35 -12.55 -16.37
C THR A 93 1.02 -12.23 -16.93
N GLU A 94 1.22 -12.39 -18.24
CA GLU A 94 2.47 -12.01 -18.90
C GLU A 94 2.83 -10.53 -18.63
N GLN A 95 1.83 -9.66 -18.52
CA GLN A 95 2.00 -8.22 -18.32
C GLN A 95 1.89 -7.77 -16.87
N LEU A 96 1.45 -8.64 -15.93
CA LEU A 96 1.21 -8.26 -14.54
C LEU A 96 1.93 -9.19 -13.56
N VAL A 97 2.83 -8.63 -12.80
CA VAL A 97 3.55 -9.27 -11.70
C VAL A 97 3.21 -8.58 -10.40
N VAL A 98 2.91 -9.35 -9.35
CA VAL A 98 2.54 -8.81 -8.03
C VAL A 98 3.47 -9.36 -6.96
N GLY A 99 3.99 -8.47 -6.13
CA GLY A 99 4.94 -8.86 -5.11
C GLY A 99 4.88 -8.08 -3.81
N ARG A 100 5.78 -8.46 -2.90
CA ARG A 100 6.15 -7.63 -1.76
C ARG A 100 7.20 -6.59 -2.19
N ARG A 101 7.46 -5.61 -1.35
CA ARG A 101 8.62 -4.74 -1.50
C ARG A 101 9.89 -5.58 -1.64
N LEU A 102 10.71 -5.29 -2.65
CA LEU A 102 11.94 -6.00 -2.94
C LEU A 102 13.16 -5.29 -2.35
N LEU A 103 14.22 -6.03 -2.12
CA LEU A 103 15.57 -5.48 -2.04
C LEU A 103 16.13 -5.29 -3.46
N ALA A 104 17.16 -4.46 -3.59
CA ALA A 104 17.82 -4.26 -4.88
C ALA A 104 18.36 -5.57 -5.48
N SER A 105 18.84 -6.48 -4.62
CA SER A 105 19.35 -7.81 -5.02
C SER A 105 18.27 -8.83 -5.41
N GLU A 106 17.00 -8.50 -5.14
CA GLU A 106 15.85 -9.37 -5.48
C GLU A 106 15.12 -8.91 -6.74
N LEU A 107 15.54 -7.77 -7.30
CA LEU A 107 14.99 -7.25 -8.54
C LEU A 107 15.51 -8.14 -9.68
N ASP A 108 14.60 -8.90 -10.27
CA ASP A 108 14.84 -9.77 -11.41
C ASP A 108 13.89 -9.40 -12.55
N GLY A 109 14.45 -9.14 -13.72
CA GLY A 109 13.72 -8.76 -14.93
C GLY A 109 13.50 -7.26 -15.10
N GLU A 110 13.09 -6.91 -16.31
CA GLU A 110 12.75 -5.55 -16.72
C GLU A 110 11.24 -5.34 -16.66
N PHE A 111 10.85 -4.14 -16.23
CA PHE A 111 9.47 -3.71 -16.13
C PHE A 111 9.31 -2.33 -16.76
N ASP A 112 8.23 -2.13 -17.50
CA ASP A 112 7.84 -0.82 -18.03
C ASP A 112 7.24 0.08 -16.95
N ASN A 113 6.65 -0.54 -15.92
CA ASN A 113 6.16 0.13 -14.73
C ASN A 113 6.52 -0.67 -13.46
N TYR A 114 7.11 0.00 -12.49
CA TYR A 114 7.37 -0.51 -11.15
C TYR A 114 6.56 0.31 -10.15
N VAL A 115 5.41 -0.21 -9.73
CA VAL A 115 4.42 0.53 -8.94
C VAL A 115 4.57 0.24 -7.46
N ASP A 116 4.98 1.26 -6.71
CA ASP A 116 5.12 1.23 -5.26
C ASP A 116 3.88 1.82 -4.58
N LEU A 117 3.13 0.96 -3.89
CA LEU A 117 1.91 1.32 -3.18
C LEU A 117 2.13 1.60 -1.69
N THR A 118 3.37 1.58 -1.20
CA THR A 118 3.63 1.82 0.22
C THR A 118 3.66 3.33 0.52
N ALA A 119 2.97 3.75 1.58
CA ALA A 119 3.07 5.11 2.09
C ALA A 119 4.21 5.25 3.11
N GLU A 120 4.51 4.17 3.82
CA GLU A 120 5.33 4.11 5.02
C GLU A 120 6.75 3.56 4.81
N LEU A 121 7.09 3.07 3.61
CA LEU A 121 8.40 2.49 3.31
C LEU A 121 9.10 3.25 2.19
N THR A 122 10.38 3.51 2.37
CA THR A 122 11.26 4.04 1.31
C THR A 122 11.81 2.89 0.47
N GLU A 123 11.78 3.00 -0.85
CA GLU A 123 12.37 2.01 -1.74
C GLU A 123 13.91 2.09 -1.80
N PRO A 124 14.60 0.97 -2.07
CA PRO A 124 16.05 0.97 -2.34
C PRO A 124 16.40 1.94 -3.47
N SER A 125 17.54 2.61 -3.34
CA SER A 125 17.97 3.62 -4.33
C SER A 125 18.09 3.07 -5.76
N ALA A 126 18.51 1.81 -5.91
CA ALA A 126 18.58 1.16 -7.21
C ALA A 126 17.21 1.04 -7.88
N ILE A 127 16.17 0.71 -7.12
CA ILE A 127 14.79 0.60 -7.61
C ILE A 127 14.22 1.99 -7.92
N ARG A 128 14.42 2.96 -7.03
CA ARG A 128 13.91 4.33 -7.20
C ARG A 128 14.48 5.04 -8.43
N ARG A 129 15.68 4.66 -8.87
CA ARG A 129 16.34 5.23 -10.08
C ARG A 129 15.85 4.61 -11.38
N LEU A 130 15.04 3.56 -11.33
CA LEU A 130 14.47 2.98 -12.55
C LEU A 130 13.55 4.01 -13.23
N PRO A 131 13.66 4.21 -14.56
CA PRO A 131 12.71 5.04 -15.31
C PRO A 131 11.26 4.55 -15.21
N ALA A 132 11.11 3.25 -14.91
CA ALA A 132 9.83 2.57 -14.69
C ALA A 132 9.21 2.88 -13.32
N TYR A 133 9.96 3.42 -12.34
CA TYR A 133 9.46 3.61 -10.97
C TYR A 133 8.29 4.60 -10.92
N ARG A 134 7.24 4.20 -10.21
CA ARG A 134 6.03 4.99 -9.98
C ARG A 134 5.61 4.85 -8.52
N SER A 135 5.45 5.96 -7.80
CA SER A 135 5.00 6.00 -6.41
C SER A 135 3.51 6.38 -6.35
N PHE A 136 2.68 5.45 -5.90
CA PHE A 136 1.27 5.66 -5.64
C PHE A 136 0.93 5.25 -4.21
N PRO A 137 1.28 6.08 -3.20
CA PRO A 137 1.19 5.71 -1.81
C PRO A 137 -0.25 5.52 -1.33
N ILE A 138 -0.53 4.38 -0.74
CA ILE A 138 -1.78 4.03 -0.08
C ILE A 138 -1.44 3.62 1.35
N LEU A 139 -2.12 4.20 2.36
CA LEU A 139 -1.97 3.75 3.75
C LEU A 139 -2.39 2.28 3.90
N ASN A 140 -1.73 1.59 4.82
CA ASN A 140 -2.07 0.20 5.09
C ASN A 140 -3.55 0.09 5.50
N ASP A 141 -4.25 -0.95 4.99
CA ASP A 141 -5.68 -1.19 5.20
C ASP A 141 -6.64 -0.09 4.71
N ALA A 142 -6.14 0.97 4.06
CA ALA A 142 -6.94 2.00 3.39
C ALA A 142 -7.11 1.71 1.88
N ALA A 143 -7.90 2.56 1.22
CA ALA A 143 -8.06 2.57 -0.23
C ALA A 143 -8.14 4.03 -0.72
N PRO A 144 -7.64 4.33 -1.93
CA PRO A 144 -7.86 5.61 -2.60
C PRO A 144 -9.33 5.73 -3.04
N SER A 145 -9.72 6.88 -3.59
CA SER A 145 -10.99 6.95 -4.30
C SER A 145 -10.94 6.14 -5.61
N PRO A 146 -12.09 5.66 -6.12
CA PRO A 146 -12.16 4.96 -7.41
C PRO A 146 -11.55 5.77 -8.56
N GLU A 147 -11.79 7.08 -8.59
CA GLU A 147 -11.27 8.00 -9.62
C GLU A 147 -9.74 8.12 -9.51
N ALA A 148 -9.19 8.28 -8.30
CA ALA A 148 -7.74 8.35 -8.08
C ALA A 148 -7.05 7.05 -8.49
N LEU A 149 -7.69 5.89 -8.23
CA LEU A 149 -7.21 4.59 -8.70
C LEU A 149 -7.22 4.53 -10.24
N GLY A 150 -8.29 5.00 -10.88
CA GLY A 150 -8.41 5.08 -12.33
C GLY A 150 -7.33 5.94 -12.97
N ILE A 151 -7.11 7.13 -12.45
CA ILE A 151 -6.04 8.05 -12.92
C ILE A 151 -4.67 7.35 -12.80
N ALA A 152 -4.40 6.67 -11.70
CA ALA A 152 -3.13 5.96 -11.51
C ALA A 152 -2.94 4.84 -12.54
N ILE A 153 -3.98 4.03 -12.81
CA ILE A 153 -3.94 2.98 -13.84
C ILE A 153 -3.71 3.58 -15.25
N GLN A 154 -4.45 4.63 -15.61
CA GLN A 154 -4.32 5.30 -16.91
C GLN A 154 -2.95 5.96 -17.11
N SER A 155 -2.25 6.32 -16.04
CA SER A 155 -0.90 6.90 -16.11
C SER A 155 0.21 5.89 -16.39
N LEU A 156 -0.09 4.60 -16.37
CA LEU A 156 0.88 3.55 -16.66
C LEU A 156 1.20 3.49 -18.14
N LYS A 157 2.45 3.20 -18.45
CA LYS A 157 2.86 2.90 -19.83
C LYS A 157 2.36 1.50 -20.22
N PRO A 158 2.05 1.28 -21.51
CA PRO A 158 1.85 -0.08 -22.01
C PRO A 158 3.06 -0.95 -21.71
N GLY A 159 2.83 -2.22 -21.36
CA GLY A 159 3.89 -3.19 -21.11
C GLY A 159 3.82 -3.86 -19.75
N ARG A 160 4.92 -4.48 -19.36
CA ARG A 160 5.02 -5.33 -18.16
C ARG A 160 5.07 -4.48 -16.89
N THR A 161 4.16 -4.74 -15.98
CA THR A 161 4.00 -3.96 -14.74
C THR A 161 4.26 -4.83 -13.52
N PHE A 162 5.15 -4.37 -12.65
CA PHE A 162 5.34 -4.90 -11.30
C PHE A 162 4.59 -4.05 -10.29
N VAL A 163 3.68 -4.65 -9.52
CA VAL A 163 2.89 -3.97 -8.49
C VAL A 163 3.23 -4.52 -7.12
N HIS A 164 3.61 -3.66 -6.20
CA HIS A 164 3.89 -4.13 -4.85
C HIS A 164 3.35 -3.23 -3.74
N CYS A 165 3.22 -3.81 -2.57
CA CYS A 165 3.10 -3.12 -1.30
C CYS A 165 4.06 -3.75 -0.29
N GLY A 166 3.98 -3.44 0.99
CA GLY A 166 4.90 -4.00 1.97
C GLY A 166 5.00 -5.52 1.91
N ARG A 167 3.86 -6.23 1.92
CA ARG A 167 3.80 -7.71 1.90
C ARG A 167 3.30 -8.32 0.59
N GLY A 168 2.71 -7.54 -0.32
CA GLY A 168 2.18 -8.03 -1.58
C GLY A 168 0.85 -8.77 -1.48
N TYR A 169 -0.09 -8.33 -0.61
CA TYR A 169 -1.37 -9.00 -0.43
C TYR A 169 -2.60 -8.08 -0.62
N HIS A 170 -2.74 -6.99 0.14
CA HIS A 170 -3.98 -6.22 0.17
C HIS A 170 -3.98 -5.05 -0.82
N ARG A 171 -3.05 -4.09 -0.65
CA ARG A 171 -2.92 -2.92 -1.55
C ARG A 171 -2.57 -3.35 -2.97
N SER A 172 -1.66 -4.34 -3.09
CA SER A 172 -1.31 -4.92 -4.39
C SER A 172 -2.48 -5.64 -5.04
N ALA A 173 -3.35 -6.32 -4.26
CA ALA A 173 -4.55 -6.95 -4.79
C ALA A 173 -5.52 -5.92 -5.37
N LEU A 174 -5.74 -4.80 -4.67
CA LEU A 174 -6.60 -3.72 -5.15
C LEU A 174 -6.12 -3.18 -6.50
N PHE A 175 -4.84 -2.81 -6.59
CA PHE A 175 -4.28 -2.20 -7.79
C PHE A 175 -4.21 -3.19 -8.96
N ALA A 176 -3.76 -4.42 -8.69
CA ALA A 176 -3.71 -5.49 -9.70
C ALA A 176 -5.10 -5.84 -10.24
N LEU A 177 -6.11 -5.89 -9.36
CA LEU A 177 -7.49 -6.15 -9.76
C LEU A 177 -8.05 -5.04 -10.66
N ALA A 178 -7.75 -3.77 -10.34
CA ALA A 178 -8.13 -2.66 -11.22
C ALA A 178 -7.47 -2.78 -12.60
N MET A 179 -6.19 -3.18 -12.67
CA MET A 179 -5.52 -3.45 -13.94
C MET A 179 -6.18 -4.58 -14.74
N LEU A 180 -6.51 -5.71 -14.08
CA LEU A 180 -7.18 -6.85 -14.72
C LEU A 180 -8.56 -6.48 -15.29
N LEU A 181 -9.33 -5.66 -14.56
CA LEU A 181 -10.64 -5.16 -15.02
C LEU A 181 -10.49 -4.19 -16.21
N THR A 182 -9.50 -3.29 -16.15
CA THR A 182 -9.27 -2.31 -17.23
C THR A 182 -8.79 -2.98 -18.50
N SER A 183 -7.93 -4.00 -18.41
CA SER A 183 -7.43 -4.75 -19.57
C SER A 183 -8.46 -5.74 -20.14
N GLY A 184 -9.61 -5.94 -19.46
CA GLY A 184 -10.62 -6.92 -19.86
C GLY A 184 -10.23 -8.38 -19.61
N VAL A 185 -9.08 -8.62 -18.97
CA VAL A 185 -8.63 -9.98 -18.61
C VAL A 185 -9.53 -10.58 -17.52
N ALA A 186 -10.00 -9.77 -16.57
CA ALA A 186 -11.03 -10.15 -15.62
C ALA A 186 -12.35 -9.49 -16.01
N HIS A 187 -13.44 -10.26 -15.98
CA HIS A 187 -14.78 -9.80 -16.34
C HIS A 187 -15.57 -9.29 -15.13
N SER A 188 -15.15 -9.64 -13.92
CA SER A 188 -15.75 -9.19 -12.66
C SER A 188 -14.70 -9.08 -11.55
N VAL A 189 -15.09 -8.43 -10.45
CA VAL A 189 -14.25 -8.34 -9.24
C VAL A 189 -13.95 -9.74 -8.68
N GLU A 190 -14.93 -10.63 -8.67
CA GLU A 190 -14.80 -11.99 -8.18
C GLU A 190 -13.90 -12.84 -9.08
N ASP A 191 -14.00 -12.65 -10.39
CA ASP A 191 -13.16 -13.34 -11.38
C ASP A 191 -11.69 -12.95 -11.19
N GLY A 192 -11.40 -11.65 -11.17
CA GLY A 192 -10.04 -11.16 -10.94
C GLY A 192 -9.47 -11.57 -9.58
N LEU A 193 -10.28 -11.60 -8.52
CA LEU A 193 -9.85 -12.10 -7.20
C LEU A 193 -9.50 -13.58 -7.24
N ARG A 194 -10.23 -14.41 -7.98
CA ARG A 194 -9.90 -15.83 -8.19
C ARG A 194 -8.54 -15.98 -8.87
N MET A 195 -8.28 -15.20 -9.93
CA MET A 195 -6.99 -15.21 -10.63
C MET A 195 -5.84 -14.83 -9.69
N LEU A 196 -6.00 -13.73 -8.94
CA LEU A 196 -4.99 -13.25 -8.00
C LEU A 196 -4.71 -14.26 -6.87
N THR A 197 -5.76 -14.88 -6.32
CA THR A 197 -5.61 -15.87 -5.23
C THR A 197 -5.06 -17.20 -5.69
N ALA A 198 -5.34 -17.61 -6.93
CA ALA A 198 -4.73 -18.79 -7.56
C ALA A 198 -3.22 -18.63 -7.74
N ALA A 199 -2.76 -17.47 -8.25
CA ALA A 199 -1.36 -17.18 -8.47
C ALA A 199 -0.58 -16.87 -7.17
N ARG A 200 -1.25 -16.22 -6.19
CA ARG A 200 -0.65 -15.83 -4.92
C ARG A 200 -1.63 -16.06 -3.76
N PRO A 201 -1.63 -17.27 -3.16
CA PRO A 201 -2.53 -17.60 -2.06
C PRO A 201 -2.40 -16.65 -0.87
N GLY A 202 -3.55 -16.13 -0.40
CA GLY A 202 -3.63 -15.16 0.69
C GLY A 202 -3.84 -13.70 0.22
N MET A 203 -3.85 -13.43 -1.08
CA MET A 203 -4.32 -12.14 -1.60
C MET A 203 -5.81 -11.97 -1.28
N ARG A 204 -6.16 -10.81 -0.77
CA ARG A 204 -7.56 -10.47 -0.42
C ARG A 204 -7.71 -8.97 -0.31
N LEU A 205 -8.93 -8.48 -0.43
CA LEU A 205 -9.25 -7.08 -0.21
C LEU A 205 -9.74 -6.86 1.22
N LYS A 206 -9.36 -5.73 1.79
CA LYS A 206 -10.00 -5.19 2.99
C LYS A 206 -11.32 -4.51 2.60
N ARG A 207 -12.23 -4.30 3.57
CA ARG A 207 -13.55 -3.72 3.32
C ARG A 207 -13.50 -2.39 2.54
N ALA A 208 -12.57 -1.48 2.89
CA ALA A 208 -12.40 -0.22 2.19
C ALA A 208 -11.95 -0.42 0.73
N GLN A 209 -11.03 -1.37 0.52
CA GLN A 209 -10.52 -1.72 -0.80
C GLN A 209 -11.59 -2.38 -1.67
N TYR A 210 -12.42 -3.23 -1.07
CA TYR A 210 -13.54 -3.85 -1.77
C TYR A 210 -14.56 -2.81 -2.25
N LYS A 211 -14.92 -1.84 -1.39
CA LYS A 211 -15.78 -0.72 -1.79
C LYS A 211 -15.17 0.14 -2.91
N CYS A 212 -13.86 0.40 -2.83
CA CYS A 212 -13.15 1.16 -3.84
C CYS A 212 -13.21 0.45 -5.20
N ILE A 213 -12.93 -0.86 -5.25
CA ILE A 213 -12.90 -1.59 -6.51
C ILE A 213 -14.31 -1.78 -7.10
N GLN A 214 -15.34 -1.91 -6.28
CA GLN A 214 -16.73 -1.91 -6.77
C GLN A 214 -17.06 -0.58 -7.44
N GLY A 215 -16.82 0.56 -6.76
CA GLY A 215 -17.03 1.88 -7.36
C GLY A 215 -16.20 2.10 -8.63
N TYR A 216 -14.98 1.54 -8.68
CA TYR A 216 -14.13 1.58 -9.88
C TYR A 216 -14.76 0.80 -11.05
N ALA A 217 -15.29 -0.39 -10.80
CA ALA A 217 -15.95 -1.20 -11.81
C ALA A 217 -17.22 -0.51 -12.34
N ASP A 218 -17.98 0.16 -11.45
CA ASP A 218 -19.19 0.91 -11.82
C ASP A 218 -18.86 2.11 -12.73
N LEU A 219 -17.77 2.85 -12.47
CA LEU A 219 -17.29 3.92 -13.35
C LEU A 219 -16.97 3.40 -14.76
N GLY A 220 -16.28 2.27 -14.87
CA GLY A 220 -15.93 1.64 -16.14
C GLY A 220 -17.14 1.08 -16.90
N SER A 221 -18.24 0.76 -16.24
CA SER A 221 -19.50 0.30 -16.89
C SER A 221 -20.30 1.48 -17.44
N SER A 222 -20.32 2.61 -16.74
CA SER A 222 -21.02 3.83 -17.16
C SER A 222 -20.42 4.43 -18.43
N ASP A 223 -19.08 4.39 -18.57
CA ASP A 223 -18.37 4.93 -19.74
C ASP A 223 -18.57 4.07 -21.00
N ARG A 224 -18.80 2.76 -20.82
CA ARG A 224 -19.11 1.81 -21.92
C ARG A 224 -20.55 1.88 -22.40
N GLY A 225 -21.49 2.31 -21.57
CA GLY A 225 -22.91 2.46 -21.92
C GLY A 225 -23.25 3.78 -22.65
N SER A 226 -22.30 4.72 -22.70
CA SER A 226 -22.46 6.04 -23.35
C SER A 226 -21.80 6.13 -24.73
N ARG A 227 -21.23 5.05 -25.23
CA ARG A 227 -20.67 4.90 -26.58
C ARG A 227 -21.51 3.94 -27.40
#